data_1e85cdc282b3d4bbc8968b7c49ae97dd
#
_entry.id   1e85cdc282b3d4bbc8968b7c49ae97dd
#
_cell.length_a   1.000
_cell.length_b   1.000
_cell.length_c   1.000
_cell.angle_alpha   90.00
_cell.angle_beta   90.00
_cell.angle_gamma   90.00
#
_symmetry.space_group_name_H-M   'P 1'
#
loop_
_entity.id
_entity.type
_entity.pdbx_description
1 polymer ?
#
loop_
_entity_poly.entity_id
_entity_poly.type
_entity_poly.pdbx_seq_one_letter_code
_entity_poly.pdbx_strand_id
1 'polypeptide(L)'
;MTEGNHVNISGGGVAKYSKNKLNAIRLLEFLTEETAQRLYGEINFEYPVNPAVNLGKELAKWGSFKEDKISIERIASLAREAQKIIDRTGW
;
A
#
# COMPACT_ATOMS: atom_id res chain seq x y z
N MET A 1 -2.97 11.02 17.81
CA MET A 1 -3.71 9.82 18.29
C MET A 1 -2.72 8.82 18.85
N THR A 2 -3.02 8.23 20.00
CA THR A 2 -2.16 7.25 20.67
C THR A 2 -2.14 5.88 20.00
N GLU A 3 -3.17 5.56 19.24
CA GLU A 3 -3.36 4.25 18.61
C GLU A 3 -2.63 4.07 17.29
N GLY A 4 -2.33 5.15 16.62
CA GLY A 4 -1.67 5.14 15.32
C GLY A 4 -2.66 5.21 14.15
N ASN A 5 -2.11 5.35 12.96
CA ASN A 5 -2.86 5.39 11.69
C ASN A 5 -2.80 4.01 11.02
N HIS A 6 -3.92 3.60 10.44
CA HIS A 6 -3.93 2.41 9.61
C HIS A 6 -3.05 2.60 8.38
N VAL A 7 -2.20 1.63 8.10
CA VAL A 7 -1.36 1.58 6.90
C VAL A 7 -1.94 0.55 5.94
N ASN A 8 -2.46 1.04 4.82
CA ASN A 8 -2.89 0.18 3.72
C ASN A 8 -1.71 -0.05 2.77
N ILE A 9 -1.53 -1.27 2.29
CA ILE A 9 -0.39 -1.68 1.48
C ILE A 9 -0.90 -2.09 0.10
N SER A 10 -0.38 -1.41 -0.95
CA SER A 10 -0.54 -1.88 -2.33
C SER A 10 0.43 -3.02 -2.59
N GLY A 11 -0.02 -4.03 -3.28
CA GLY A 11 0.79 -5.20 -3.57
C GLY A 11 0.61 -5.72 -4.98
N GLY A 12 1.57 -6.51 -5.43
CA GLY A 12 1.51 -7.19 -6.72
C GLY A 12 2.03 -8.62 -6.60
N GLY A 13 1.62 -9.46 -7.53
CA GLY A 13 2.07 -10.84 -7.57
C GLY A 13 2.03 -11.43 -8.97
N VAL A 14 2.78 -12.51 -9.17
CA VAL A 14 2.77 -13.27 -10.43
C VAL A 14 1.70 -14.34 -10.37
N ALA A 15 0.78 -14.32 -11.32
CA ALA A 15 -0.25 -15.35 -11.41
C ALA A 15 0.37 -16.75 -11.58
N LYS A 16 -0.14 -17.74 -10.84
CA LYS A 16 0.39 -19.11 -10.81
C LYS A 16 0.57 -19.72 -12.19
N TYR A 17 -0.37 -19.49 -13.09
CA TYR A 17 -0.39 -20.07 -14.43
C TYR A 17 0.04 -19.09 -15.53
N SER A 18 0.67 -17.97 -15.16
CA SER A 18 1.22 -17.04 -16.15
C SER A 18 2.21 -17.75 -17.08
N LYS A 19 2.08 -17.48 -18.37
CA LYS A 19 3.04 -17.92 -19.39
C LYS A 19 4.27 -17.01 -19.48
N ASN A 20 4.22 -15.84 -18.86
CA ASN A 20 5.25 -14.80 -18.91
C ASN A 20 5.83 -14.48 -17.54
N LYS A 21 6.08 -15.52 -16.71
CA LYS A 21 6.53 -15.34 -15.32
C LYS A 21 7.79 -14.51 -15.19
N LEU A 22 8.78 -14.74 -16.06
CA LEU A 22 10.04 -14.00 -16.01
C LEU A 22 9.83 -12.49 -16.24
N ASN A 23 9.02 -12.12 -17.23
CA ASN A 23 8.71 -10.72 -17.49
C ASN A 23 7.84 -10.11 -16.40
N ALA A 24 6.94 -10.89 -15.80
CA ALA A 24 6.15 -10.45 -14.66
C ALA A 24 7.03 -10.15 -13.45
N ILE A 25 8.02 -10.98 -13.15
CA ILE A 25 8.99 -10.74 -12.08
C ILE A 25 9.80 -9.47 -12.37
N ARG A 26 10.29 -9.28 -13.60
CA ARG A 26 11.00 -8.07 -13.98
C ARG A 26 10.16 -6.79 -13.82
N LEU A 27 8.87 -6.89 -14.14
CA LEU A 27 7.95 -5.78 -13.89
C LEU A 27 7.81 -5.48 -12.40
N LEU A 28 7.65 -6.49 -11.55
CA LEU A 28 7.58 -6.30 -10.09
C LEU A 28 8.87 -5.68 -9.53
N GLU A 29 10.03 -6.13 -10.01
CA GLU A 29 11.32 -5.55 -9.65
C GLU A 29 11.37 -4.06 -10.05
N PHE A 30 11.01 -3.73 -11.28
CA PHE A 30 10.94 -2.35 -11.75
C PHE A 30 10.02 -1.47 -10.90
N LEU A 31 8.86 -1.99 -10.47
CA LEU A 31 7.91 -1.26 -9.63
C LEU A 31 8.47 -0.90 -8.25
N THR A 32 9.53 -1.58 -7.80
CA THR A 32 10.23 -1.26 -6.55
C THR A 32 11.48 -0.37 -6.74
N GLU A 33 11.85 -0.08 -7.98
CA GLU A 33 12.97 0.80 -8.30
C GLU A 33 12.61 2.28 -8.13
N GLU A 34 13.63 3.11 -8.08
CA GLU A 34 13.52 4.55 -7.81
C GLU A 34 12.49 5.25 -8.71
N THR A 35 12.55 5.01 -10.02
CA THR A 35 11.69 5.71 -10.98
C THR A 35 10.21 5.44 -10.72
N ALA A 36 9.81 4.18 -10.58
CA ALA A 36 8.42 3.81 -10.32
C ALA A 36 7.97 4.29 -8.94
N GLN A 37 8.78 4.10 -7.91
CA GLN A 37 8.47 4.51 -6.54
C GLN A 37 8.31 6.03 -6.41
N ARG A 38 9.11 6.80 -7.12
CA ARG A 38 8.96 8.25 -7.17
C ARG A 38 7.63 8.66 -7.82
N LEU A 39 7.25 8.03 -8.92
CA LEU A 39 5.97 8.29 -9.60
C LEU A 39 4.78 7.95 -8.69
N TYR A 40 4.82 6.84 -7.98
CA TYR A 40 3.78 6.51 -6.99
C TYR A 40 3.65 7.59 -5.93
N GLY A 41 4.76 8.10 -5.41
CA GLY A 41 4.74 9.17 -4.42
C GLY A 41 4.23 10.50 -4.95
N GLU A 42 4.66 10.90 -6.15
CA GLU A 42 4.34 12.21 -6.73
C GLU A 42 2.93 12.29 -7.32
N ILE A 43 2.42 11.20 -7.89
CA ILE A 43 1.15 11.16 -8.63
C ILE A 43 0.02 10.57 -7.79
N ASN A 44 0.28 9.46 -7.10
CA ASN A 44 -0.72 8.74 -6.31
C ASN A 44 -0.67 9.04 -4.82
N PHE A 45 0.32 9.81 -4.36
CA PHE A 45 0.54 10.11 -2.93
C PHE A 45 0.72 8.85 -2.06
N GLU A 46 1.35 7.83 -2.62
CA GLU A 46 1.72 6.62 -1.90
C GLU A 46 3.15 6.71 -1.37
N TYR A 47 3.35 6.31 -0.11
CA TYR A 47 4.70 6.25 0.45
C TYR A 47 5.51 5.16 -0.26
N PRO A 48 6.76 5.46 -0.68
CA PRO A 48 7.61 4.47 -1.33
C PRO A 48 8.01 3.36 -0.35
N VAL A 49 8.03 2.11 -0.83
CA VAL A 49 8.58 0.98 -0.06
C VAL A 49 10.09 0.90 -0.15
N ASN A 50 10.69 1.53 -1.15
CA ASN A 50 12.14 1.63 -1.31
C ASN A 50 12.69 2.77 -0.43
N PRO A 51 13.48 2.48 0.61
CA PRO A 51 13.95 3.50 1.55
C PRO A 51 14.96 4.48 0.93
N ALA A 52 15.54 4.16 -0.23
CA ALA A 52 16.45 5.06 -0.95
C ALA A 52 15.71 6.17 -1.72
N VAL A 53 14.39 6.06 -1.86
CA VAL A 53 13.59 7.04 -2.59
C VAL A 53 13.12 8.14 -1.65
N ASN A 54 13.44 9.39 -1.99
CA ASN A 54 12.98 10.54 -1.25
C ASN A 54 11.46 10.76 -1.43
N LEU A 55 10.82 11.20 -0.36
CA LEU A 55 9.41 11.58 -0.41
C LEU A 55 9.23 12.80 -1.34
N GLY A 56 8.19 12.77 -2.16
CA GLY A 56 7.75 13.93 -2.91
C GLY A 56 7.33 15.08 -1.96
N LYS A 57 7.27 16.31 -2.50
CA LYS A 57 6.99 17.51 -1.70
C LYS A 57 5.71 17.42 -0.87
N GLU A 58 4.66 16.82 -1.42
CA GLU A 58 3.37 16.71 -0.72
C GLU A 58 3.44 15.70 0.42
N LEU A 59 3.98 14.51 0.19
CA LEU A 59 4.14 13.50 1.25
C LEU A 59 5.07 13.99 2.37
N ALA A 60 6.12 14.73 2.02
CA ALA A 60 7.03 15.32 3.01
C ALA A 60 6.34 16.33 3.94
N LYS A 61 5.34 17.07 3.44
CA LYS A 61 4.55 18.01 4.24
C LYS A 61 3.67 17.33 5.30
N TRP A 62 3.28 16.07 5.05
CA TRP A 62 2.43 15.34 5.99
C TRP A 62 3.19 14.92 7.26
N GLY A 63 4.51 14.98 7.24
CA GLY A 63 5.36 14.64 8.37
C GLY A 63 5.41 13.15 8.67
N SER A 64 5.87 12.83 9.86
CA SER A 64 5.90 11.45 10.36
C SER A 64 4.59 11.08 11.03
N PHE A 65 4.21 9.82 10.95
CA PHE A 65 3.06 9.27 11.65
C PHE A 65 3.44 7.95 12.32
N LYS A 66 2.64 7.56 13.29
CA LYS A 66 2.75 6.26 13.95
C LYS A 66 1.81 5.28 13.26
N GLU A 67 2.32 4.14 12.86
CA GLU A 67 1.49 3.04 12.35
C GLU A 67 0.71 2.37 13.47
N ASP A 68 -0.53 1.95 13.20
CA ASP A 68 -1.21 1.02 14.07
C ASP A 68 -0.58 -0.38 13.95
N LYS A 69 -0.89 -1.24 14.91
CA LYS A 69 -0.31 -2.59 14.97
C LYS A 69 -1.30 -3.68 14.56
N ILE A 70 -2.40 -3.31 13.93
CA ILE A 70 -3.38 -4.30 13.49
C ILE A 70 -2.82 -5.17 12.37
N SER A 71 -2.91 -6.48 12.51
CA SER A 71 -2.45 -7.40 11.48
C SER A 71 -3.44 -7.52 10.32
N ILE A 72 -2.94 -7.87 9.14
CA ILE A 72 -3.77 -8.11 7.95
C ILE A 72 -4.78 -9.24 8.23
N GLU A 73 -4.40 -10.28 8.96
CA GLU A 73 -5.29 -11.37 9.34
C GLU A 73 -6.44 -10.89 10.22
N ARG A 74 -6.14 -9.95 11.14
CA ARG A 74 -7.18 -9.35 11.98
C ARG A 74 -8.14 -8.50 11.15
N ILE A 75 -7.63 -7.70 10.22
CA ILE A 75 -8.44 -6.92 9.28
C ILE A 75 -9.34 -7.86 8.47
N ALA A 76 -8.78 -8.92 7.88
CA ALA A 76 -9.55 -9.90 7.12
C ALA A 76 -10.66 -10.55 7.96
N SER A 77 -10.38 -10.88 9.21
CA SER A 77 -11.39 -11.46 10.11
C SER A 77 -12.57 -10.53 10.42
N LEU A 78 -12.35 -9.22 10.36
CA LEU A 78 -13.35 -8.19 10.63
C LEU A 78 -14.09 -7.71 9.37
N ALA A 79 -13.64 -8.09 8.17
CA ALA A 79 -14.14 -7.56 6.91
C ALA A 79 -15.67 -7.75 6.75
N ARG A 80 -16.22 -8.90 7.16
CA ARG A 80 -17.66 -9.16 7.08
C ARG A 80 -18.48 -8.23 7.98
N GLU A 81 -18.00 -7.99 9.20
CA GLU A 81 -18.69 -7.09 10.13
C GLU A 81 -18.58 -5.63 9.67
N ALA A 82 -17.42 -5.23 9.18
CA ALA A 82 -17.19 -3.92 8.60
C ALA A 82 -18.14 -3.67 7.41
N GLN A 83 -18.30 -4.64 6.51
CA GLN A 83 -19.21 -4.53 5.37
C GLN A 83 -20.66 -4.32 5.82
N LYS A 84 -21.13 -5.04 6.82
CA LYS A 84 -22.46 -4.86 7.37
C LYS A 84 -22.68 -3.45 7.94
N ILE A 85 -21.67 -2.87 8.56
CA ILE A 85 -21.73 -1.50 9.07
C ILE A 85 -21.82 -0.51 7.90
N ILE A 86 -20.98 -0.68 6.88
CA ILE A 86 -21.00 0.13 5.66
C ILE A 86 -22.38 0.10 5.01
N ASP A 87 -22.95 -1.10 4.82
CA ASP A 87 -24.28 -1.27 4.20
C ASP A 87 -25.41 -0.60 5.00
N ARG A 88 -25.33 -0.63 6.34
CA ARG A 88 -26.32 0.01 7.21
C ARG A 88 -26.23 1.54 7.22
N THR A 89 -25.05 2.06 7.08
CA THR A 89 -24.79 3.51 7.15
C THR A 89 -24.93 4.20 5.80
N GLY A 90 -25.09 3.43 4.71
CA GLY A 90 -25.26 3.98 3.37
C GLY A 90 -24.00 4.60 2.78
N TRP A 91 -22.88 4.08 3.19
CA TRP A 91 -21.56 4.50 2.68
C TRP A 91 -21.29 3.91 1.31
#